data_85b05a103c1e28998d1feae8e1f593a9
#
_entry.id   85b05a103c1e28998d1feae8e1f593a9
#
_cell.length_a   1.000
_cell.length_b   1.000
_cell.length_c   1.000
_cell.angle_alpha   90.00
_cell.angle_beta   90.00
_cell.angle_gamma   90.00
#
_symmetry.space_group_name_H-M   'P 1'
#
loop_
_entity.id
_entity.type
_entity.pdbx_description
1 polymer ?
#
loop_
_entity_poly.entity_id
_entity_poly.type
_entity_poly.pdbx_seq_one_letter_code
_entity_poly.pdbx_strand_id
1 'polypeptide(L)'
;MQAINIIKEIFIKFYEYLFQLVTINLFSFLILLLPFSLLGISSVYFVLFLSIFISAILAGPVILSGMDYINKILNREDVGIKGFLAGIKVNFLKGVSSFFFMLVTYLVILLDIYFFMQRSDNFLMMVIGIMFFYILIFFSLFQFYFWPLRVMKELRFFDAVK
;
A
#
# COMPACT_ATOMS: atom_id res chain seq x y z
N MET A 1 -33.11 14.29 23.58
CA MET A 1 -31.96 15.21 23.47
C MET A 1 -30.60 14.50 23.44
N GLN A 2 -30.30 13.50 24.27
CA GLN A 2 -29.02 12.79 24.29
C GLN A 2 -28.68 12.11 22.95
N ALA A 3 -29.62 11.43 22.29
CA ALA A 3 -29.37 10.75 21.02
C ALA A 3 -28.94 11.69 19.87
N ILE A 4 -29.55 12.90 19.82
CA ILE A 4 -29.21 13.90 18.80
C ILE A 4 -27.79 14.43 19.00
N ASN A 5 -27.36 14.63 20.27
CA ASN A 5 -26.02 15.08 20.57
C ASN A 5 -24.97 14.02 20.23
N ILE A 6 -25.27 12.75 20.47
CA ILE A 6 -24.39 11.62 20.09
C ILE A 6 -24.23 11.55 18.56
N ILE A 7 -25.32 11.66 17.81
CA ILE A 7 -25.29 11.66 16.36
C ILE A 7 -24.46 12.84 15.83
N LYS A 8 -24.67 14.03 16.37
CA LYS A 8 -23.91 15.23 15.99
C LYS A 8 -22.41 15.06 16.26
N GLU A 9 -22.05 14.50 17.42
CA GLU A 9 -20.64 14.24 17.77
C GLU A 9 -19.99 13.21 16.84
N ILE A 10 -20.72 12.15 16.47
CA ILE A 10 -20.25 11.16 15.50
C ILE A 10 -20.02 11.80 14.15
N PHE A 11 -20.94 12.65 13.67
CA PHE A 11 -20.79 13.34 12.39
C PHE A 11 -19.59 14.29 12.39
N ILE A 12 -19.39 15.08 13.43
CA ILE A 12 -18.26 16.02 13.53
C ILE A 12 -16.93 15.24 13.48
N LYS A 13 -16.81 14.18 14.28
CA LYS A 13 -15.61 13.32 14.28
C LYS A 13 -15.39 12.64 12.92
N PHE A 14 -16.46 12.19 12.28
CA PHE A 14 -16.37 11.60 10.94
C PHE A 14 -15.80 12.59 9.92
N TYR A 15 -16.25 13.86 9.95
CA TYR A 15 -15.72 14.90 9.06
C TYR A 15 -14.25 15.22 9.35
N GLU A 16 -13.86 15.32 10.62
CA GLU A 16 -12.47 15.55 11.01
C GLU A 16 -11.55 14.43 10.51
N TYR A 17 -11.94 13.17 10.72
CA TYR A 17 -11.18 12.01 10.24
C TYR A 17 -11.16 11.92 8.72
N LEU A 18 -12.27 12.21 8.05
CA LEU A 18 -12.35 12.22 6.58
C LEU A 18 -11.37 13.25 6.00
N PHE A 19 -11.35 14.46 6.56
CA PHE A 19 -10.43 15.51 6.11
C PHE A 19 -8.97 15.09 6.29
N GLN A 20 -8.63 14.50 7.42
CA GLN A 20 -7.27 14.00 7.69
C GLN A 20 -6.89 12.88 6.73
N LEU A 21 -7.80 11.92 6.46
CA LEU A 21 -7.58 10.83 5.51
C LEU A 21 -7.38 11.34 4.09
N VAL A 22 -8.21 12.28 3.65
CA VAL A 22 -8.07 12.91 2.32
C VAL A 22 -6.73 13.63 2.21
N THR A 23 -6.35 14.37 3.24
CA THR A 23 -5.08 15.11 3.28
C THR A 23 -3.90 14.15 3.15
N ILE A 24 -3.88 13.03 3.88
CA ILE A 24 -2.78 12.06 3.80
C ILE A 24 -2.74 11.35 2.47
N ASN A 25 -3.88 10.97 1.92
CA ASN A 25 -3.93 10.37 0.59
C ASN A 25 -3.38 11.32 -0.47
N LEU A 26 -3.72 12.62 -0.37
CA LEU A 26 -3.17 13.65 -1.25
C LEU A 26 -1.65 13.78 -1.10
N PHE A 27 -1.14 13.87 0.13
CA PHE A 27 0.31 13.93 0.38
C PHE A 27 1.03 12.66 -0.07
N SER A 28 0.45 11.48 0.17
CA SER A 28 0.98 10.19 -0.30
C SER A 28 1.11 10.18 -1.83
N PHE A 29 0.06 10.63 -2.52
CA PHE A 29 0.05 10.74 -3.97
C PHE A 29 1.11 11.72 -4.49
N LEU A 30 1.22 12.90 -3.87
CA LEU A 30 2.23 13.90 -4.23
C LEU A 30 3.65 13.36 -4.04
N ILE A 31 3.94 12.65 -2.94
CA ILE A 31 5.24 12.03 -2.68
C ILE A 31 5.57 11.00 -3.74
N LEU A 32 4.60 10.17 -4.16
CA LEU A 32 4.80 9.17 -5.19
C LEU A 32 4.94 9.76 -6.60
N LEU A 33 4.35 10.93 -6.85
CA LEU A 33 4.50 11.65 -8.11
C LEU A 33 5.80 12.46 -8.20
N LEU A 34 6.40 12.82 -7.07
CA LEU A 34 7.57 13.68 -7.03
C LEU A 34 8.73 13.20 -7.94
N PRO A 35 9.07 11.88 -8.03
CA PRO A 35 10.10 11.42 -8.95
C PRO A 35 9.79 11.67 -10.43
N PHE A 36 8.50 11.76 -10.80
CA PHE A 36 8.10 12.04 -12.19
C PHE A 36 8.38 13.47 -12.60
N SER A 37 8.64 14.38 -11.67
CA SER A 37 9.11 15.75 -12.00
C SER A 37 10.45 15.74 -12.73
N LEU A 38 11.24 14.68 -12.60
CA LEU A 38 12.49 14.48 -13.34
C LEU A 38 12.27 14.41 -14.85
N LEU A 39 11.08 13.98 -15.32
CA LEU A 39 10.73 13.94 -16.74
C LEU A 39 10.69 15.34 -17.38
N GLY A 40 10.51 16.41 -16.57
CA GLY A 40 10.64 17.80 -17.03
C GLY A 40 12.06 18.19 -17.43
N ILE A 41 13.07 17.45 -16.97
CA ILE A 41 14.49 17.72 -17.24
C ILE A 41 14.94 16.97 -18.52
N SER A 42 14.47 15.76 -18.73
CA SER A 42 14.82 14.95 -19.89
C SER A 42 13.73 13.90 -20.18
N SER A 43 13.37 13.76 -21.45
CA SER A 43 12.39 12.78 -21.95
C SER A 43 13.03 11.42 -22.29
N VAL A 44 14.24 11.15 -21.81
CA VAL A 44 14.94 9.89 -22.07
C VAL A 44 14.27 8.76 -21.29
N TYR A 45 14.09 7.59 -21.93
CA TYR A 45 13.52 6.37 -21.32
C TYR A 45 14.20 5.98 -19.99
N PHE A 46 15.48 6.27 -19.86
CA PHE A 46 16.23 6.05 -18.62
C PHE A 46 15.66 6.87 -17.44
N VAL A 47 15.29 8.12 -17.68
CA VAL A 47 14.71 9.00 -16.62
C VAL A 47 13.32 8.50 -16.22
N LEU A 48 12.53 8.03 -17.19
CA LEU A 48 11.23 7.40 -16.90
C LEU A 48 11.41 6.14 -16.04
N PHE A 49 12.34 5.27 -16.40
CA PHE A 49 12.65 4.06 -15.63
C PHE A 49 13.10 4.41 -14.19
N LEU A 50 13.99 5.38 -14.06
CA LEU A 50 14.47 5.86 -12.76
C LEU A 50 13.34 6.42 -11.90
N SER A 51 12.43 7.20 -12.50
CA SER A 51 11.28 7.78 -11.80
C SER A 51 10.33 6.69 -11.28
N ILE A 52 10.03 5.68 -12.10
CA ILE A 52 9.21 4.52 -11.71
C ILE A 52 9.90 3.74 -10.57
N PHE A 53 11.21 3.51 -10.68
CA PHE A 53 11.98 2.78 -9.69
C PHE A 53 12.00 3.49 -8.33
N ILE A 54 12.23 4.80 -8.32
CA ILE A 54 12.22 5.61 -7.08
C ILE A 54 10.80 5.62 -6.48
N SER A 55 9.75 5.78 -7.30
CA SER A 55 8.36 5.74 -6.82
C SER A 55 8.01 4.38 -6.23
N ALA A 56 8.47 3.29 -6.81
CA ALA A 56 8.28 1.94 -6.28
C ALA A 56 8.97 1.75 -4.91
N ILE A 57 10.18 2.29 -4.74
CA ILE A 57 10.88 2.25 -3.44
C ILE A 57 10.12 3.06 -2.39
N LEU A 58 9.54 4.20 -2.76
CA LEU A 58 8.79 5.07 -1.84
C LEU A 58 7.40 4.51 -1.50
N ALA A 59 6.80 3.70 -2.38
CA ALA A 59 5.43 3.20 -2.20
C ALA A 59 5.25 2.45 -0.88
N GLY A 60 6.15 1.53 -0.54
CA GLY A 60 6.09 0.77 0.70
C GLY A 60 6.12 1.63 1.97
N PRO A 61 7.11 2.50 2.15
CA PRO A 61 7.17 3.42 3.28
C PRO A 61 5.96 4.35 3.38
N VAL A 62 5.46 4.87 2.26
CA VAL A 62 4.28 5.75 2.21
C VAL A 62 3.03 5.00 2.66
N ILE A 63 2.78 3.79 2.13
CA ILE A 63 1.63 2.96 2.52
C ILE A 63 1.71 2.62 4.02
N LEU A 64 2.86 2.16 4.49
CA LEU A 64 3.03 1.76 5.89
C LEU A 64 2.85 2.95 6.83
N SER A 65 3.37 4.12 6.47
CA SER A 65 3.20 5.34 7.27
C SER A 65 1.78 5.86 7.24
N GLY A 66 1.05 5.70 6.13
CA GLY A 66 -0.37 6.00 6.06
C GLY A 66 -1.19 5.14 7.02
N MET A 67 -0.89 3.84 7.08
CA MET A 67 -1.54 2.92 8.03
C MET A 67 -1.18 3.23 9.48
N ASP A 68 0.09 3.55 9.78
CA ASP A 68 0.53 3.98 11.12
C ASP A 68 -0.19 5.26 11.55
N TYR A 69 -0.33 6.21 10.64
CA TYR A 69 -1.06 7.43 10.90
C TYR A 69 -2.54 7.19 11.19
N ILE A 70 -3.21 6.34 10.41
CA ILE A 70 -4.60 5.93 10.65
C ILE A 70 -4.73 5.28 12.03
N ASN A 71 -3.80 4.40 12.40
CA ASN A 71 -3.80 3.75 13.71
C ASN A 71 -3.67 4.77 14.86
N LYS A 72 -2.80 5.78 14.71
CA LYS A 72 -2.65 6.87 15.68
C LYS A 72 -3.91 7.70 15.83
N ILE A 73 -4.58 8.04 14.72
CA ILE A 73 -5.88 8.73 14.75
C ILE A 73 -6.92 7.92 15.53
N LEU A 74 -7.01 6.61 15.26
CA LEU A 74 -7.95 5.72 15.97
C LEU A 74 -7.66 5.66 17.48
N ASN A 75 -6.39 5.77 17.87
CA ASN A 75 -5.97 5.86 19.27
C ASN A 75 -6.09 7.27 19.86
N ARG A 76 -6.68 8.22 19.12
CA ARG A 76 -6.88 9.62 19.54
C ARG A 76 -5.57 10.39 19.77
N GLU A 77 -4.51 10.00 19.12
CA GLU A 77 -3.28 10.77 19.12
C GLU A 77 -3.41 11.93 18.13
N ASP A 78 -3.09 13.14 18.56
CA ASP A 78 -3.07 14.31 17.66
C ASP A 78 -1.79 14.31 16.84
N VAL A 79 -1.86 13.73 15.64
CA VAL A 79 -0.73 13.57 14.76
C VAL A 79 -0.94 14.43 13.51
N GLY A 80 -0.27 15.57 13.45
CA GLY A 80 -0.29 16.40 12.24
C GLY A 80 0.50 15.79 11.07
N ILE A 81 0.48 16.45 9.90
CA ILE A 81 1.20 16.05 8.68
C ILE A 81 2.70 15.80 8.95
N LYS A 82 3.30 16.55 9.88
CA LYS A 82 4.70 16.31 10.30
C LYS A 82 4.91 14.91 10.87
N GLY A 83 3.93 14.37 11.59
CA GLY A 83 3.99 13.01 12.12
C GLY A 83 3.92 11.95 11.02
N PHE A 84 3.12 12.17 9.96
CA PHE A 84 3.10 11.31 8.79
C PHE A 84 4.45 11.29 8.07
N LEU A 85 5.05 12.45 7.80
CA LEU A 85 6.37 12.54 7.17
C LEU A 85 7.48 11.91 8.01
N ALA A 86 7.45 12.11 9.33
CA ALA A 86 8.35 11.42 10.26
C ALA A 86 8.15 9.90 10.23
N GLY A 87 6.91 9.44 10.12
CA GLY A 87 6.54 8.04 9.95
C GLY A 87 7.17 7.40 8.72
N ILE A 88 7.23 8.11 7.58
CA ILE A 88 7.90 7.62 6.36
C ILE A 88 9.37 7.30 6.65
N LYS A 89 10.08 8.16 7.38
CA LYS A 89 11.48 7.95 7.73
C LYS A 89 11.65 6.75 8.67
N VAL A 90 10.82 6.64 9.70
CA VAL A 90 10.87 5.55 10.69
C VAL A 90 10.54 4.21 10.05
N ASN A 91 9.53 4.18 9.19
CA ASN A 91 9.05 2.96 8.55
C ASN A 91 9.75 2.65 7.20
N PHE A 92 10.81 3.40 6.84
CA PHE A 92 11.42 3.30 5.51
C PHE A 92 11.85 1.88 5.16
N LEU A 93 12.75 1.29 5.95
CA LEU A 93 13.27 -0.06 5.68
C LEU A 93 12.17 -1.13 5.79
N LYS A 94 11.28 -1.01 6.77
CA LYS A 94 10.14 -1.92 6.93
C LYS A 94 9.21 -1.84 5.71
N GLY A 95 8.92 -0.64 5.23
CA GLY A 95 8.06 -0.41 4.08
C GLY A 95 8.67 -0.93 2.78
N VAL A 96 9.93 -0.59 2.50
CA VAL A 96 10.64 -1.06 1.31
C VAL A 96 10.69 -2.58 1.26
N SER A 97 11.10 -3.25 2.35
CA SER A 97 11.19 -4.71 2.38
C SER A 97 9.84 -5.39 2.18
N SER A 98 8.78 -4.86 2.82
CA SER A 98 7.42 -5.40 2.67
C SER A 98 6.89 -5.21 1.24
N PHE A 99 7.10 -4.03 0.66
CA PHE A 99 6.66 -3.75 -0.71
C PHE A 99 7.41 -4.59 -1.74
N PHE A 100 8.73 -4.72 -1.58
CA PHE A 100 9.54 -5.53 -2.47
C PHE A 100 9.13 -7.00 -2.44
N PHE A 101 8.87 -7.56 -1.26
CA PHE A 101 8.35 -8.92 -1.13
C PHE A 101 7.01 -9.09 -1.86
N MET A 102 6.08 -8.16 -1.66
CA MET A 102 4.79 -8.20 -2.34
C MET A 102 4.96 -8.12 -3.85
N LEU A 103 5.82 -7.24 -4.35
CA LEU A 103 6.10 -7.07 -5.77
C LEU A 103 6.68 -8.36 -6.38
N VAL A 104 7.66 -8.99 -5.73
CA VAL A 104 8.24 -10.26 -6.19
C VAL A 104 7.18 -11.36 -6.22
N THR A 105 6.33 -11.46 -5.19
CA THR A 105 5.25 -12.45 -5.16
C THR A 105 4.26 -12.23 -6.30
N TYR A 106 3.87 -10.97 -6.60
CA TYR A 106 3.02 -10.67 -7.76
C TYR A 106 3.68 -11.07 -9.06
N LEU A 107 4.97 -10.74 -9.24
CA LEU A 107 5.69 -11.11 -10.45
C LEU A 107 5.73 -12.61 -10.66
N VAL A 108 5.98 -13.39 -9.62
CA VAL A 108 5.98 -14.86 -9.71
C VAL A 108 4.59 -15.37 -10.12
N ILE A 109 3.52 -14.94 -9.44
CA ILE A 109 2.15 -15.36 -9.77
C ILE A 109 1.79 -14.99 -11.23
N LEU A 110 2.13 -13.78 -11.69
CA LEU A 110 1.85 -13.34 -13.06
C LEU A 110 2.65 -14.14 -14.10
N LEU A 111 3.91 -14.47 -13.81
CA LEU A 111 4.73 -15.31 -14.68
C LEU A 111 4.16 -16.73 -14.76
N ASP A 112 3.68 -17.28 -13.64
CA ASP A 112 3.03 -18.60 -13.62
C ASP A 112 1.73 -18.58 -14.45
N ILE A 113 0.87 -17.58 -14.26
CA ILE A 113 -0.34 -17.41 -15.07
C ILE A 113 0.03 -17.35 -16.57
N TYR A 114 0.99 -16.50 -16.93
CA TYR A 114 1.44 -16.36 -18.31
C TYR A 114 1.95 -17.68 -18.87
N PHE A 115 2.81 -18.39 -18.14
CA PHE A 115 3.39 -19.66 -18.56
C PHE A 115 2.33 -20.75 -18.81
N PHE A 116 1.37 -20.88 -17.87
CA PHE A 116 0.32 -21.91 -17.99
C PHE A 116 -0.73 -21.57 -19.04
N MET A 117 -1.08 -20.28 -19.18
CA MET A 117 -2.05 -19.84 -20.19
C MET A 117 -1.51 -19.94 -21.62
N GLN A 118 -0.21 -19.79 -21.84
CA GLN A 118 0.39 -20.04 -23.17
C GLN A 118 0.32 -21.50 -23.62
N ARG A 119 0.12 -22.44 -22.69
CA ARG A 119 0.01 -23.88 -22.97
C ARG A 119 -1.43 -24.39 -22.80
N SER A 120 -2.40 -23.54 -23.06
CA SER A 120 -3.84 -23.81 -22.87
C SER A 120 -4.39 -24.91 -23.78
N ASP A 121 -3.66 -25.37 -24.80
CA ASP A 121 -4.00 -26.55 -25.61
C ASP A 121 -4.08 -27.83 -24.77
N ASN A 122 -3.39 -27.86 -23.62
CA ASN A 122 -3.50 -28.93 -22.65
C ASN A 122 -4.47 -28.50 -21.54
N PHE A 123 -5.58 -29.25 -21.41
CA PHE A 123 -6.62 -29.00 -20.42
C PHE A 123 -6.08 -28.85 -18.99
N LEU A 124 -5.12 -29.68 -18.59
CA LEU A 124 -4.53 -29.64 -17.24
C LEU A 124 -3.75 -28.33 -17.02
N MET A 125 -3.00 -27.86 -18.02
CA MET A 125 -2.27 -26.59 -17.95
C MET A 125 -3.24 -25.39 -17.84
N MET A 126 -4.32 -25.43 -18.59
CA MET A 126 -5.36 -24.39 -18.49
C MET A 126 -5.98 -24.34 -17.07
N VAL A 127 -6.31 -25.49 -16.47
CA VAL A 127 -6.85 -25.54 -15.10
C VAL A 127 -5.86 -24.97 -14.10
N ILE A 128 -4.57 -25.31 -14.19
CA ILE A 128 -3.53 -24.75 -13.33
C ILE A 128 -3.43 -23.23 -13.51
N GLY A 129 -3.47 -22.72 -14.73
CA GLY A 129 -3.48 -21.25 -14.98
C GLY A 129 -4.64 -20.54 -14.31
N ILE A 130 -5.84 -21.14 -14.37
CA ILE A 130 -7.03 -20.61 -13.68
C ILE A 130 -6.83 -20.64 -12.15
N MET A 131 -6.23 -21.69 -11.58
CA MET A 131 -5.91 -21.74 -10.15
C MET A 131 -4.97 -20.60 -9.73
N PHE A 132 -3.92 -20.30 -10.51
CA PHE A 132 -3.04 -19.16 -10.23
C PHE A 132 -3.77 -17.83 -10.31
N PHE A 133 -4.77 -17.68 -11.19
CA PHE A 133 -5.61 -16.50 -11.22
C PHE A 133 -6.42 -16.31 -9.93
N TYR A 134 -6.98 -17.38 -9.36
CA TYR A 134 -7.61 -17.33 -8.03
C TYR A 134 -6.62 -16.99 -6.93
N ILE A 135 -5.40 -17.53 -6.98
CA ILE A 135 -4.32 -17.19 -6.05
C ILE A 135 -4.00 -15.69 -6.13
N LEU A 136 -3.97 -15.10 -7.33
CA LEU A 136 -3.75 -13.67 -7.52
C LEU A 136 -4.83 -12.83 -6.82
N ILE A 137 -6.11 -13.20 -7.00
CA ILE A 137 -7.24 -12.52 -6.34
C ILE A 137 -7.11 -12.65 -4.81
N PHE A 138 -6.87 -13.85 -4.30
CA PHE A 138 -6.73 -14.09 -2.87
C PHE A 138 -5.54 -13.31 -2.28
N PHE A 139 -4.40 -13.29 -2.97
CA PHE A 139 -3.23 -12.53 -2.54
C PHE A 139 -3.49 -11.03 -2.55
N SER A 140 -4.27 -10.52 -3.51
CA SER A 140 -4.69 -9.11 -3.53
C SER A 140 -5.58 -8.75 -2.34
N LEU A 141 -6.51 -9.63 -1.96
CA LEU A 141 -7.33 -9.46 -0.76
C LEU A 141 -6.49 -9.54 0.52
N PHE A 142 -5.51 -10.44 0.56
CA PHE A 142 -4.61 -10.58 1.70
C PHE A 142 -3.87 -9.27 2.03
N GLN A 143 -3.52 -8.45 1.04
CA GLN A 143 -2.85 -7.16 1.26
C GLN A 143 -3.65 -6.21 2.14
N PHE A 144 -4.99 -6.21 2.07
CA PHE A 144 -5.83 -5.36 2.92
C PHE A 144 -5.66 -5.66 4.41
N TYR A 145 -5.30 -6.89 4.76
CA TYR A 145 -5.02 -7.31 6.14
C TYR A 145 -3.54 -7.18 6.50
N PHE A 146 -2.66 -7.45 5.55
CA PHE A 146 -1.22 -7.46 5.80
C PHE A 146 -0.68 -6.09 6.26
N TRP A 147 -1.03 -5.01 5.55
CA TRP A 147 -0.52 -3.68 5.87
C TRP A 147 -0.95 -3.17 7.26
N PRO A 148 -2.23 -3.23 7.66
CA PRO A 148 -2.64 -2.86 9.02
C PRO A 148 -1.99 -3.74 10.10
N LEU A 149 -1.90 -5.05 9.91
CA LEU A 149 -1.28 -5.96 10.88
C LEU A 149 0.20 -5.65 11.08
N ARG A 150 0.90 -5.28 10.01
CA ARG A 150 2.31 -4.91 10.06
C ARG A 150 2.59 -3.69 10.95
N VAL A 151 1.63 -2.76 11.01
CA VAL A 151 1.70 -1.56 11.85
C VAL A 151 1.24 -1.85 13.28
N MET A 152 0.03 -2.42 13.44
CA MET A 152 -0.63 -2.54 14.74
C MET A 152 0.13 -3.41 15.75
N LYS A 153 0.84 -4.45 15.27
CA LYS A 153 1.50 -5.42 16.16
C LYS A 153 3.02 -5.27 16.20
N GLU A 154 3.60 -4.27 15.51
CA GLU A 154 5.06 -4.18 15.31
C GLU A 154 5.70 -5.52 14.89
N LEU A 155 4.91 -6.40 14.26
CA LEU A 155 5.32 -7.76 13.94
C LEU A 155 6.53 -7.75 13.02
N ARG A 156 7.47 -8.64 13.28
CA ARG A 156 8.46 -9.00 12.28
C ARG A 156 7.75 -9.57 11.06
N PHE A 157 8.33 -9.39 9.87
CA PHE A 157 7.73 -9.80 8.60
C PHE A 157 7.15 -11.23 8.65
N PHE A 158 7.90 -12.20 9.18
CA PHE A 158 7.48 -13.60 9.28
C PHE A 158 6.33 -13.87 10.27
N ASP A 159 6.14 -13.01 11.25
CA ASP A 159 5.05 -13.12 12.22
C ASP A 159 3.74 -12.55 11.68
N ALA A 160 3.81 -11.67 10.68
CA ALA A 160 2.63 -11.11 10.00
C ALA A 160 2.07 -12.06 8.91
N VAL A 161 2.85 -13.05 8.47
CA VAL A 161 2.48 -14.01 7.42
C VAL A 161 1.99 -15.34 8.02
N LYS A 162 2.25 -15.63 9.31
CA LYS A 162 1.68 -16.77 10.04
C LYS A 162 0.25 -16.50 10.49
#